data_887e4ba05cf6cec57ecbf74f678ddedc
#
_entry.id   887e4ba05cf6cec57ecbf74f678ddedc
#
_cell.length_a   1.000
_cell.length_b   1.000
_cell.length_c   1.000
_cell.angle_alpha   90.00
_cell.angle_beta   90.00
_cell.angle_gamma   90.00
#
_symmetry.space_group_name_H-M   'P 1'
#
loop_
_entity.id
_entity.type
_entity.pdbx_description
1 polymer ?
#
loop_
_entity_poly.entity_id
_entity_poly.type
_entity_poly.pdbx_seq_one_letter_code
_entity_poly.pdbx_strand_id
1 'polypeptide(L)'
;MVIGSDIDGTVLCYKQSVPPAVNYFLLRQWAGQQVSFVSNQGGIPFALAGLARQNSSIPYPTPERFVARLHALLSVCEELCVEVVNISVCVYHPKAEVYYRHSAFTQLAEKLSWLNETHIEWALYNDPRMRKPQPWMLQYAQWPLAVFYGDSDEDEQAAQAAKIPFVRVPRFGVE
;
A
#
# COMPACT_ATOMS: atom_id res chain seq x y z
N MET A 1 16.73 -9.66 -6.48
CA MET A 1 15.33 -10.05 -6.76
C MET A 1 14.44 -9.30 -5.77
N VAL A 2 13.40 -8.61 -6.23
CA VAL A 2 12.55 -7.78 -5.37
C VAL A 2 11.19 -8.44 -5.20
N ILE A 3 10.74 -8.56 -3.95
CA ILE A 3 9.40 -9.01 -3.60
C ILE A 3 8.45 -7.81 -3.67
N GLY A 4 7.37 -7.93 -4.40
CA GLY A 4 6.27 -6.96 -4.36
C GLY A 4 5.23 -7.37 -3.31
N SER A 5 4.64 -6.41 -2.60
CA SER A 5 3.56 -6.68 -1.65
C SER A 5 2.56 -5.53 -1.57
N ASP A 6 1.28 -5.90 -1.46
CA ASP A 6 0.26 -5.00 -0.94
C ASP A 6 0.50 -4.71 0.55
N ILE A 7 -0.13 -3.66 1.06
CA ILE A 7 0.05 -3.23 2.47
C ILE A 7 -1.14 -3.69 3.33
N ASP A 8 -2.31 -3.10 3.12
CA ASP A 8 -3.48 -3.33 3.98
C ASP A 8 -4.10 -4.72 3.76
N GLY A 9 -4.22 -5.50 4.82
CA GLY A 9 -4.70 -6.87 4.75
C GLY A 9 -3.62 -7.91 4.41
N THR A 10 -2.41 -7.48 4.04
CA THR A 10 -1.27 -8.35 3.71
C THR A 10 -0.19 -8.26 4.78
N VAL A 11 0.51 -7.16 4.89
CA VAL A 11 1.56 -6.94 5.91
C VAL A 11 1.07 -6.13 7.11
N LEU A 12 0.06 -5.29 6.93
CA LEU A 12 -0.64 -4.57 8.01
C LEU A 12 -2.07 -5.07 8.16
N CYS A 13 -2.55 -5.06 9.40
CA CYS A 13 -3.93 -5.36 9.72
C CYS A 13 -4.90 -4.50 8.89
N TYR A 14 -5.91 -5.14 8.31
CA TYR A 14 -6.92 -4.47 7.49
C TYR A 14 -7.76 -3.44 8.27
N LYS A 15 -7.88 -3.57 9.59
CA LYS A 15 -8.75 -2.74 10.46
C LYS A 15 -8.33 -1.29 10.63
N GLN A 16 -7.29 -0.80 10.01
CA GLN A 16 -6.86 0.61 10.08
C GLN A 16 -6.50 1.11 11.51
N SER A 17 -6.14 0.22 12.41
CA SER A 17 -5.68 0.59 13.77
C SER A 17 -4.37 1.39 13.76
N VAL A 18 -4.18 2.23 14.78
CA VAL A 18 -2.91 2.92 15.04
C VAL A 18 -2.61 2.78 16.54
N PRO A 19 -1.48 2.14 16.93
CA PRO A 19 -0.53 1.46 16.05
C PRO A 19 -1.16 0.27 15.32
N PRO A 20 -0.69 -0.06 14.10
CA PRO A 20 -1.22 -1.21 13.37
C PRO A 20 -0.69 -2.52 13.97
N ALA A 21 -1.49 -3.59 13.89
CA ALA A 21 -0.94 -4.92 13.97
C ALA A 21 -0.17 -5.23 12.67
N VAL A 22 1.02 -5.79 12.81
CA VAL A 22 1.93 -6.11 11.71
C VAL A 22 2.03 -7.62 11.53
N ASN A 23 2.00 -8.09 10.30
CA ASN A 23 2.15 -9.51 9.96
C ASN A 23 3.63 -9.94 10.07
N TYR A 24 4.12 -10.09 11.29
CA TYR A 24 5.49 -10.51 11.58
C TYR A 24 5.85 -11.85 10.96
N PHE A 25 4.89 -12.78 10.91
CA PHE A 25 5.11 -14.10 10.33
C PHE A 25 5.51 -14.01 8.85
N LEU A 26 4.81 -13.17 8.09
CA LEU A 26 5.11 -12.98 6.68
C LEU A 26 6.42 -12.20 6.50
N LEU A 27 6.61 -11.09 7.21
CA LEU A 27 7.81 -10.26 7.08
C LEU A 27 9.09 -10.99 7.46
N ARG A 28 9.05 -11.87 8.46
CA ARG A 28 10.22 -12.70 8.83
C ARG A 28 10.69 -13.60 7.70
N GLN A 29 9.79 -14.05 6.84
CA GLN A 29 10.16 -14.86 5.66
C GLN A 29 10.96 -14.05 4.64
N TRP A 30 10.87 -12.72 4.68
CA TRP A 30 11.57 -11.81 3.77
C TRP A 30 12.84 -11.21 4.37
N ALA A 31 13.28 -11.66 5.53
CA ALA A 31 14.54 -11.19 6.14
C ALA A 31 15.71 -11.32 5.14
N GLY A 32 16.47 -10.25 4.95
CA GLY A 32 17.55 -10.18 3.98
C GLY A 32 17.10 -10.03 2.53
N GLN A 33 15.79 -9.85 2.27
CA GLN A 33 15.23 -9.62 0.93
C GLN A 33 14.89 -8.15 0.71
N GLN A 34 14.86 -7.76 -0.57
CA GLN A 34 14.37 -6.45 -1.00
C GLN A 34 12.87 -6.50 -1.27
N VAL A 35 12.15 -5.50 -0.78
CA VAL A 35 10.69 -5.41 -0.88
C VAL A 35 10.25 -4.08 -1.46
N SER A 36 9.28 -4.14 -2.38
CA SER A 36 8.54 -2.99 -2.91
C SER A 36 7.08 -3.09 -2.44
N PHE A 37 6.60 -2.07 -1.72
CA PHE A 37 5.20 -1.98 -1.34
C PHE A 37 4.38 -1.24 -2.39
N VAL A 38 3.22 -1.78 -2.75
CA VAL A 38 2.34 -1.25 -3.79
C VAL A 38 0.90 -1.23 -3.26
N SER A 39 0.36 -0.04 -2.98
CA SER A 39 -0.90 0.09 -2.26
C SER A 39 -1.92 0.98 -2.96
N ASN A 40 -3.18 0.51 -3.01
CA ASN A 40 -4.33 1.34 -3.31
C ASN A 40 -4.81 2.05 -2.03
N GLN A 41 -4.80 3.37 -2.02
CA GLN A 41 -5.30 4.21 -0.93
C GLN A 41 -6.46 5.11 -1.38
N GLY A 42 -7.31 4.58 -2.24
CA GLY A 42 -8.50 5.26 -2.76
C GLY A 42 -9.58 5.57 -1.72
N GLY A 43 -9.43 5.10 -0.48
CA GLY A 43 -10.26 5.48 0.65
C GLY A 43 -9.95 6.85 1.23
N ILE A 44 -8.73 7.36 1.05
CA ILE A 44 -8.30 8.66 1.59
C ILE A 44 -9.18 9.82 1.09
N PRO A 45 -9.50 9.94 -0.20
CA PRO A 45 -10.42 10.97 -0.66
C PRO A 45 -11.78 10.94 0.03
N PHE A 46 -12.32 9.76 0.30
CA PHE A 46 -13.59 9.61 1.03
C PHE A 46 -13.47 10.06 2.49
N ALA A 47 -12.36 9.74 3.17
CA ALA A 47 -12.10 10.23 4.53
C ALA A 47 -12.04 11.76 4.57
N LEU A 48 -11.38 12.39 3.62
CA LEU A 48 -11.30 13.86 3.51
C LEU A 48 -12.67 14.51 3.23
N ALA A 49 -13.55 13.81 2.52
CA ALA A 49 -14.93 14.23 2.31
C ALA A 49 -15.84 14.01 3.54
N GLY A 50 -15.33 13.46 4.64
CA GLY A 50 -16.09 13.15 5.85
C GLY A 50 -17.06 11.98 5.69
N LEU A 51 -16.83 11.10 4.71
CA LEU A 51 -17.70 9.95 4.44
C LEU A 51 -17.27 8.73 5.26
N ALA A 52 -18.28 7.93 5.65
CA ALA A 52 -18.07 6.63 6.27
C ALA A 52 -18.24 5.51 5.24
N ARG A 53 -17.59 4.36 5.49
CA ARG A 53 -17.82 3.16 4.67
C ARG A 53 -19.25 2.68 4.82
N GLN A 54 -19.84 2.30 3.71
CA GLN A 54 -21.12 1.57 3.72
C GLN A 54 -20.84 0.10 4.12
N ASN A 55 -21.71 -0.44 4.98
CA ASN A 55 -21.68 -1.84 5.41
C ASN A 55 -20.38 -2.29 6.12
N SER A 56 -19.61 -1.36 6.70
CA SER A 56 -18.41 -1.70 7.46
C SER A 56 -18.15 -0.66 8.56
N SER A 57 -17.73 -1.14 9.72
CA SER A 57 -17.27 -0.29 10.83
C SER A 57 -15.81 0.17 10.66
N ILE A 58 -15.09 -0.36 9.68
CA ILE A 58 -13.70 0.00 9.41
C ILE A 58 -13.68 1.38 8.76
N PRO A 59 -13.02 2.39 9.36
CA PRO A 59 -12.98 3.73 8.79
C PRO A 59 -12.17 3.77 7.50
N TYR A 60 -12.45 4.76 6.65
CA TYR A 60 -11.52 5.13 5.60
C TYR A 60 -10.22 5.68 6.20
N PRO A 61 -9.05 5.37 5.61
CA PRO A 61 -7.79 5.92 6.09
C PRO A 61 -7.71 7.43 5.83
N THR A 62 -7.26 8.19 6.83
CA THR A 62 -6.82 9.58 6.62
C THR A 62 -5.37 9.62 6.15
N PRO A 63 -4.88 10.72 5.56
CA PRO A 63 -3.46 10.87 5.23
C PRO A 63 -2.56 10.64 6.45
N GLU A 64 -2.91 11.20 7.61
CA GLU A 64 -2.16 11.04 8.87
C GLU A 64 -2.12 9.59 9.32
N ARG A 65 -3.25 8.91 9.27
CA ARG A 65 -3.35 7.49 9.66
C ARG A 65 -2.52 6.61 8.76
N PHE A 66 -2.60 6.80 7.45
CA PHE A 66 -1.80 6.04 6.50
C PHE A 66 -0.30 6.21 6.77
N VAL A 67 0.16 7.44 6.96
CA VAL A 67 1.58 7.72 7.21
C VAL A 67 2.05 7.15 8.55
N ALA A 68 1.25 7.26 9.60
CA ALA A 68 1.57 6.66 10.91
C ALA A 68 1.69 5.13 10.81
N ARG A 69 0.80 4.49 10.08
CA ARG A 69 0.84 3.04 9.82
C ARG A 69 2.05 2.63 8.98
N LEU A 70 2.40 3.44 7.97
CA LEU A 70 3.59 3.23 7.16
C LEU A 70 4.87 3.33 7.98
N HIS A 71 5.01 4.33 8.85
CA HIS A 71 6.15 4.45 9.77
C HIS A 71 6.30 3.20 10.66
N ALA A 72 5.20 2.70 11.22
CA ALA A 72 5.23 1.47 12.03
C ALA A 72 5.67 0.26 11.21
N LEU A 73 5.19 0.11 9.97
CA LEU A 73 5.60 -0.96 9.07
C LEU A 73 7.11 -0.89 8.76
N LEU A 74 7.61 0.29 8.40
CA LEU A 74 9.02 0.46 8.05
C LEU A 74 9.94 0.19 9.24
N SER A 75 9.54 0.58 10.46
CA SER A 75 10.26 0.26 11.69
C SER A 75 10.38 -1.25 11.92
N VAL A 76 9.31 -2.00 11.69
CA VAL A 76 9.34 -3.47 11.80
C VAL A 76 10.18 -4.10 10.69
N CYS A 77 10.11 -3.57 9.47
CA CYS A 77 10.96 -4.04 8.37
C CYS A 77 12.45 -3.88 8.73
N GLU A 78 12.83 -2.74 9.28
CA GLU A 78 14.21 -2.49 9.75
C GLU A 78 14.62 -3.47 10.83
N GLU A 79 13.77 -3.68 11.85
CA GLU A 79 14.00 -4.66 12.93
C GLU A 79 14.23 -6.08 12.41
N LEU A 80 13.46 -6.47 11.39
CA LEU A 80 13.52 -7.81 10.79
C LEU A 80 14.54 -7.94 9.63
N CYS A 81 15.34 -6.90 9.37
CA CYS A 81 16.29 -6.88 8.26
C CYS A 81 15.63 -7.08 6.88
N VAL A 82 14.42 -6.55 6.69
CA VAL A 82 13.74 -6.48 5.41
C VAL A 82 14.09 -5.15 4.75
N GLU A 83 14.75 -5.19 3.60
CA GLU A 83 15.16 -3.97 2.89
C GLU A 83 14.01 -3.43 2.04
N VAL A 84 13.37 -2.37 2.49
CA VAL A 84 12.35 -1.68 1.67
C VAL A 84 13.04 -0.79 0.66
N VAL A 85 12.85 -1.07 -0.63
CA VAL A 85 13.48 -0.33 -1.73
C VAL A 85 12.53 0.63 -2.44
N ASN A 86 11.21 0.37 -2.38
CA ASN A 86 10.22 1.21 -3.04
C ASN A 86 8.86 1.17 -2.33
N ILE A 87 8.15 2.30 -2.41
CA ILE A 87 6.75 2.43 -1.98
C ILE A 87 5.99 3.16 -3.08
N SER A 88 4.98 2.49 -3.65
CA SER A 88 4.09 3.08 -4.65
C SER A 88 2.66 3.13 -4.12
N VAL A 89 2.04 4.29 -4.16
CA VAL A 89 0.70 4.52 -3.61
C VAL A 89 -0.20 5.19 -4.64
N CYS A 90 -1.42 4.69 -4.81
CA CYS A 90 -2.43 5.29 -5.65
C CYS A 90 -3.64 5.76 -4.83
N VAL A 91 -3.95 7.05 -4.87
CA VAL A 91 -5.11 7.64 -4.17
C VAL A 91 -6.36 7.72 -5.06
N TYR A 92 -6.25 7.38 -6.33
CA TYR A 92 -7.38 7.42 -7.25
C TYR A 92 -8.47 6.42 -6.85
N HIS A 93 -9.70 6.90 -6.87
CA HIS A 93 -10.90 6.05 -6.82
C HIS A 93 -11.97 6.64 -7.76
N PRO A 94 -12.59 5.82 -8.63
CA PRO A 94 -13.50 6.32 -9.67
C PRO A 94 -14.74 7.01 -9.11
N LYS A 95 -15.18 6.65 -7.90
CA LYS A 95 -16.36 7.23 -7.24
C LYS A 95 -16.04 8.42 -6.33
N ALA A 96 -14.76 8.73 -6.12
CA ALA A 96 -14.37 9.88 -5.32
C ALA A 96 -14.39 11.16 -6.16
N GLU A 97 -14.83 12.26 -5.56
CA GLU A 97 -14.82 13.56 -6.22
C GLU A 97 -13.40 14.04 -6.55
N VAL A 98 -13.24 14.71 -7.68
CA VAL A 98 -11.95 15.21 -8.17
C VAL A 98 -11.25 16.09 -7.13
N TYR A 99 -11.99 16.97 -6.46
CA TYR A 99 -11.45 17.85 -5.44
C TYR A 99 -10.77 17.07 -4.30
N TYR A 100 -11.43 16.03 -3.78
CA TYR A 100 -10.88 15.24 -2.67
C TYR A 100 -9.75 14.30 -3.11
N ARG A 101 -9.77 13.80 -4.35
CA ARG A 101 -8.64 13.06 -4.93
C ARG A 101 -7.39 13.95 -5.02
N HIS A 102 -7.56 15.17 -5.48
CA HIS A 102 -6.47 16.14 -5.58
C HIS A 102 -5.93 16.53 -4.19
N SER A 103 -6.84 16.79 -3.24
CA SER A 103 -6.47 17.08 -1.85
C SER A 103 -5.73 15.92 -1.19
N ALA A 104 -6.19 14.67 -1.40
CA ALA A 104 -5.51 13.47 -0.91
C ALA A 104 -4.09 13.36 -1.46
N PHE A 105 -3.93 13.57 -2.76
CA PHE A 105 -2.62 13.56 -3.40
C PHE A 105 -1.69 14.62 -2.80
N THR A 106 -2.14 15.86 -2.70
CA THR A 106 -1.34 16.98 -2.17
C THR A 106 -0.92 16.75 -0.72
N GLN A 107 -1.85 16.32 0.14
CA GLN A 107 -1.56 16.08 1.55
C GLN A 107 -0.61 14.89 1.74
N LEU A 108 -0.79 13.80 0.99
CA LEU A 108 0.13 12.66 1.06
C LEU A 108 1.51 13.00 0.51
N ALA A 109 1.60 13.75 -0.58
CA ALA A 109 2.89 14.16 -1.13
C ALA A 109 3.72 14.94 -0.09
N GLU A 110 3.08 15.86 0.65
CA GLU A 110 3.71 16.58 1.74
C GLU A 110 4.13 15.66 2.89
N LYS A 111 3.23 14.81 3.34
CA LYS A 111 3.45 13.91 4.48
C LYS A 111 4.44 12.76 4.20
N LEU A 112 4.64 12.38 2.95
CA LEU A 112 5.61 11.36 2.54
C LEU A 112 6.97 11.94 2.16
N SER A 113 7.13 13.26 2.14
CA SER A 113 8.36 13.93 1.70
C SER A 113 9.60 13.55 2.53
N TRP A 114 9.42 13.09 3.80
CA TRP A 114 10.51 12.57 4.62
C TRP A 114 11.19 11.33 4.03
N LEU A 115 10.52 10.58 3.14
CA LEU A 115 11.13 9.47 2.40
C LEU A 115 12.28 9.91 1.51
N ASN A 116 12.33 11.21 1.11
CA ASN A 116 13.43 11.77 0.34
C ASN A 116 14.77 11.78 1.12
N GLU A 117 14.71 11.73 2.45
CA GLU A 117 15.87 11.61 3.34
C GLU A 117 16.33 10.16 3.54
N THR A 118 15.66 9.22 2.92
CA THR A 118 15.95 7.79 2.99
C THR A 118 16.45 7.26 1.63
N HIS A 119 16.93 6.02 1.61
CA HIS A 119 17.24 5.32 0.36
C HIS A 119 15.98 4.73 -0.34
N ILE A 120 14.81 4.83 0.30
CA ILE A 120 13.56 4.29 -0.25
C ILE A 120 13.07 5.20 -1.36
N GLU A 121 12.91 4.65 -2.56
CA GLU A 121 12.23 5.33 -3.65
C GLU A 121 10.72 5.29 -3.42
N TRP A 122 10.02 6.34 -3.81
CA TRP A 122 8.58 6.38 -3.67
C TRP A 122 7.90 7.11 -4.82
N ALA A 123 6.67 6.69 -5.11
CA ALA A 123 5.81 7.31 -6.10
C ALA A 123 4.38 7.39 -5.58
N LEU A 124 3.73 8.50 -5.86
CA LEU A 124 2.34 8.77 -5.51
C LEU A 124 1.56 9.07 -6.78
N TYR A 125 0.42 8.43 -6.94
CA TYR A 125 -0.40 8.52 -8.14
C TYR A 125 -1.83 8.92 -7.82
N ASN A 126 -2.40 9.78 -8.67
CA ASN A 126 -3.82 10.06 -8.77
C ASN A 126 -4.26 9.79 -10.22
N ASP A 127 -4.14 8.54 -10.66
CA ASP A 127 -4.35 8.13 -12.04
C ASP A 127 -5.08 6.78 -12.07
N PRO A 128 -6.19 6.65 -12.82
CA PRO A 128 -6.94 5.39 -12.89
C PRO A 128 -6.09 4.22 -13.40
N ARG A 129 -5.09 4.49 -14.26
CA ARG A 129 -4.20 3.45 -14.80
C ARG A 129 -3.29 2.84 -13.74
N MET A 130 -2.97 3.61 -12.68
CA MET A 130 -2.09 3.16 -11.59
C MET A 130 -2.83 2.40 -10.51
N ARG A 131 -4.17 2.49 -10.45
CA ARG A 131 -4.96 1.77 -9.46
C ARG A 131 -5.07 0.28 -9.80
N LYS A 132 -4.72 -0.62 -8.87
CA LYS A 132 -5.04 -2.05 -9.00
C LYS A 132 -6.56 -2.22 -9.16
N PRO A 133 -7.07 -3.07 -10.03
CA PRO A 133 -6.39 -4.21 -10.67
C PRO A 133 -5.55 -3.87 -11.92
N GLN A 134 -5.37 -2.61 -12.27
CA GLN A 134 -4.46 -2.25 -13.37
C GLN A 134 -3.02 -2.59 -13.02
N PRO A 135 -2.22 -3.07 -13.99
CA PRO A 135 -0.89 -3.59 -13.69
C PRO A 135 0.20 -2.52 -13.51
N TRP A 136 -0.09 -1.28 -13.84
CA TRP A 136 0.92 -0.25 -14.07
C TRP A 136 1.82 0.04 -12.87
N MET A 137 1.28 0.09 -11.63
CA MET A 137 2.13 0.27 -10.46
C MET A 137 3.13 -0.88 -10.26
N LEU A 138 2.75 -2.09 -10.64
CA LEU A 138 3.63 -3.26 -10.55
C LEU A 138 4.70 -3.29 -11.65
N GLN A 139 4.38 -2.70 -12.81
CA GLN A 139 5.27 -2.66 -13.98
C GLN A 139 6.23 -1.48 -13.97
N TYR A 140 5.79 -0.32 -13.44
CA TYR A 140 6.59 0.90 -13.36
C TYR A 140 7.47 0.99 -12.11
N ALA A 141 7.40 0.04 -11.20
CA ALA A 141 8.39 -0.05 -10.15
C ALA A 141 9.79 -0.11 -10.80
N GLN A 142 10.69 0.75 -10.40
CA GLN A 142 12.08 0.75 -10.92
C GLN A 142 12.77 -0.60 -10.74
N TRP A 143 12.21 -1.42 -9.86
CA TRP A 143 12.71 -2.72 -9.50
C TRP A 143 11.80 -3.80 -10.06
N PRO A 144 12.27 -4.65 -10.98
CA PRO A 144 11.48 -5.77 -11.47
C PRO A 144 11.04 -6.68 -10.33
N LEU A 145 9.72 -6.87 -10.19
CA LEU A 145 9.16 -7.74 -9.16
C LEU A 145 9.26 -9.20 -9.59
N ALA A 146 9.82 -10.02 -8.71
CA ALA A 146 9.91 -11.46 -8.94
C ALA A 146 8.62 -12.20 -8.56
N VAL A 147 7.88 -11.65 -7.60
CA VAL A 147 6.63 -12.20 -7.08
C VAL A 147 5.83 -11.05 -6.44
N PHE A 148 4.51 -11.16 -6.44
CA PHE A 148 3.63 -10.20 -5.76
C PHE A 148 2.74 -10.90 -4.73
N TYR A 149 2.75 -10.40 -3.50
CA TYR A 149 1.91 -10.86 -2.39
C TYR A 149 0.74 -9.94 -2.18
N GLY A 150 -0.46 -10.50 -2.05
CA GLY A 150 -1.67 -9.72 -1.82
C GLY A 150 -2.80 -10.56 -1.24
N ASP A 151 -3.81 -9.90 -0.68
CA ASP A 151 -4.96 -10.52 -0.04
C ASP A 151 -6.26 -10.42 -0.84
N SER A 152 -6.26 -9.68 -1.95
CA SER A 152 -7.46 -9.36 -2.72
C SER A 152 -7.42 -9.87 -4.16
N ASP A 153 -8.59 -9.94 -4.78
CA ASP A 153 -8.72 -10.26 -6.21
C ASP A 153 -8.12 -9.16 -7.10
N GLU A 154 -8.17 -7.91 -6.65
CA GLU A 154 -7.54 -6.78 -7.36
C GLU A 154 -6.03 -6.97 -7.43
N ASP A 155 -5.40 -7.47 -6.37
CA ASP A 155 -3.96 -7.76 -6.32
C ASP A 155 -3.59 -8.88 -7.30
N GLU A 156 -4.38 -9.96 -7.29
CA GLU A 156 -4.18 -11.11 -8.18
C GLU A 156 -4.33 -10.71 -9.65
N GLN A 157 -5.39 -9.97 -9.98
CA GLN A 157 -5.63 -9.50 -11.34
C GLN A 157 -4.52 -8.55 -11.82
N ALA A 158 -4.04 -7.65 -10.95
CA ALA A 158 -2.92 -6.77 -11.28
C ALA A 158 -1.63 -7.56 -11.55
N ALA A 159 -1.31 -8.54 -10.72
CA ALA A 159 -0.14 -9.40 -10.90
C ALA A 159 -0.23 -10.24 -12.18
N GLN A 160 -1.39 -10.82 -12.46
CA GLN A 160 -1.64 -11.58 -13.70
C GLN A 160 -1.46 -10.70 -14.94
N ALA A 161 -2.05 -9.49 -14.93
CA ALA A 161 -1.93 -8.54 -16.02
C ALA A 161 -0.48 -8.04 -16.20
N ALA A 162 0.28 -7.92 -15.13
CA ALA A 162 1.70 -7.58 -15.15
C ALA A 162 2.61 -8.77 -15.49
N LYS A 163 2.06 -9.99 -15.58
CA LYS A 163 2.80 -11.25 -15.79
C LYS A 163 3.80 -11.55 -14.67
N ILE A 164 3.41 -11.23 -13.43
CA ILE A 164 4.20 -11.48 -12.23
C ILE A 164 3.56 -12.63 -11.45
N PRO A 165 4.33 -13.63 -10.98
CA PRO A 165 3.81 -14.67 -10.09
C PRO A 165 3.12 -14.06 -8.87
N PHE A 166 1.97 -14.62 -8.49
CA PHE A 166 1.15 -14.13 -7.38
C PHE A 166 1.08 -15.14 -6.24
N VAL A 167 1.17 -14.64 -5.01
CA VAL A 167 0.96 -15.41 -3.79
C VAL A 167 -0.20 -14.80 -3.02
N ARG A 168 -1.30 -15.54 -2.92
CA ARG A 168 -2.46 -15.14 -2.11
C ARG A 168 -2.13 -15.29 -0.63
N VAL A 169 -2.29 -14.20 0.11
CA VAL A 169 -2.18 -14.18 1.58
C VAL A 169 -3.59 -14.12 2.16
N PRO A 170 -3.93 -14.92 3.18
CA PRO A 170 -5.19 -14.71 3.91
C PRO A 170 -5.25 -13.30 4.46
N ARG A 171 -6.42 -12.64 4.32
CA ARG A 171 -6.56 -11.24 4.74
C ARG A 171 -6.25 -11.09 6.23
N PHE A 172 -5.20 -10.36 6.53
CA PHE A 172 -4.68 -10.20 7.87
C PHE A 172 -5.51 -9.19 8.67
N GLY A 173 -5.99 -9.64 9.83
CA GLY A 173 -6.71 -8.78 10.78
C GLY A 173 -8.18 -8.55 10.44
N VAL A 174 -8.80 -9.43 9.70
CA VAL A 174 -10.25 -9.49 9.48
C VAL A 174 -10.80 -10.65 10.32
N GLU A 175 -11.13 -10.40 11.55
CA GLU A 175 -11.95 -11.26 12.41
C GLU A 175 -13.10 -10.44 12.99
#